data_e52dae04fefdf8cd8a96b18cdfc92437
#
_entry.id   e52dae04fefdf8cd8a96b18cdfc92437
#
_cell.length_a   1.000
_cell.length_b   1.000
_cell.length_c   1.000
_cell.angle_alpha   90.00
_cell.angle_beta   90.00
_cell.angle_gamma   90.00
#
_symmetry.space_group_name_H-M   'P 1'
#
loop_
_entity.id
_entity.type
_entity.pdbx_description
1 polymer ?
#
loop_
_entity_poly.entity_id
_entity_poly.type
_entity_poly.pdbx_seq_one_letter_code
_entity_poly.pdbx_strand_id
1 'polypeptide(L)'
;MASAADWGKPLGANHDGPEGRPRSVTPASPELGADERTTITVFERATKSVVFIANTAIQQDIWSLNVMEVPQGSGSGFIWSKQGHIVTNFHVIYGADAIKVTLADRSEHQAKLVGADPDHDLAVLQIQVSDGQLDPMAIGSSHDLRVGQKVLAIGNPFGLDHTLTTGVVSALGRTIKSMSNRTIEGVVQTDAAINPGNSGGPLLDSAGRLIGVNTQIVSPSGAYAGIGFAVPVDTVNRIVPELIKHGKLIRPGLGVSLVPDAMAKRWGIKGVIIGKVTRGGPADRAGLKGARETMLGQIQLGDVLVSVAGKAVTTIDDLMDAMEEHKIGDHVTVEILRGNRREKVPVTLQAVN
;
A
#
# COMPACT_ATOMS: atom_id res chain seq x y z
N MET A 1 -56.55 -3.30 9.88
CA MET A 1 -56.16 -4.61 10.41
C MET A 1 -56.06 -5.56 9.25
N ALA A 2 -54.87 -5.73 8.67
CA ALA A 2 -54.62 -6.66 7.59
C ALA A 2 -54.12 -7.96 8.21
N SER A 3 -54.87 -9.05 7.94
CA SER A 3 -54.65 -10.39 8.40
C SER A 3 -53.28 -10.92 8.01
N ALA A 4 -52.61 -11.62 8.94
CA ALA A 4 -51.38 -12.37 8.71
C ALA A 4 -51.58 -13.38 7.57
N ALA A 5 -50.89 -13.19 6.47
CA ALA A 5 -50.95 -14.02 5.30
C ALA A 5 -50.42 -15.43 5.63
N ASP A 6 -51.16 -16.40 5.18
CA ASP A 6 -51.06 -17.81 5.24
C ASP A 6 -49.76 -18.34 4.57
N TRP A 7 -48.64 -18.29 5.29
CA TRP A 7 -47.30 -18.76 4.84
C TRP A 7 -47.06 -20.24 5.23
N GLY A 8 -48.09 -20.99 5.57
CA GLY A 8 -47.93 -22.28 6.23
C GLY A 8 -48.59 -23.49 5.61
N LYS A 9 -49.21 -23.43 4.45
CA LYS A 9 -49.73 -24.59 3.78
C LYS A 9 -48.79 -25.09 2.71
N PRO A 10 -48.16 -26.26 2.83
CA PRO A 10 -47.50 -26.89 1.69
C PRO A 10 -48.53 -27.09 0.60
N LEU A 11 -48.26 -26.52 -0.59
CA LEU A 11 -49.00 -26.84 -1.80
C LEU A 11 -49.07 -28.34 -1.92
N GLY A 12 -50.30 -28.89 -1.98
CA GLY A 12 -50.69 -30.29 -1.82
C GLY A 12 -49.69 -31.27 -2.41
N ALA A 13 -49.40 -32.28 -1.61
CA ALA A 13 -48.53 -33.40 -1.92
C ALA A 13 -49.11 -34.28 -3.04
N ASN A 14 -48.91 -33.86 -4.29
CA ASN A 14 -49.02 -34.72 -5.47
C ASN A 14 -47.96 -34.25 -6.49
N HIS A 15 -46.68 -34.27 -6.09
CA HIS A 15 -45.54 -34.06 -7.00
C HIS A 15 -44.75 -35.37 -7.17
N ASP A 16 -45.44 -36.45 -7.59
CA ASP A 16 -44.78 -37.63 -8.13
C ASP A 16 -44.35 -37.45 -9.60
N GLY A 17 -44.33 -36.20 -10.08
CA GLY A 17 -43.79 -35.87 -11.38
C GLY A 17 -42.26 -35.81 -11.39
N PRO A 18 -41.64 -35.90 -12.58
CA PRO A 18 -40.16 -35.85 -12.73
C PRO A 18 -39.55 -34.56 -12.19
N GLU A 19 -40.32 -33.52 -11.90
CA GLU A 19 -39.89 -32.24 -11.36
C GLU A 19 -39.47 -32.25 -9.88
N GLY A 20 -39.95 -33.25 -9.10
CA GLY A 20 -39.57 -33.47 -7.69
C GLY A 20 -38.30 -34.30 -7.49
N ARG A 21 -37.66 -34.79 -8.51
CA ARG A 21 -36.40 -35.54 -8.41
C ARG A 21 -35.19 -34.71 -8.75
N PRO A 22 -34.07 -34.90 -8.05
CA PRO A 22 -32.79 -34.27 -8.46
C PRO A 22 -32.48 -34.60 -9.91
N ARG A 23 -32.10 -33.58 -10.68
CA ARG A 23 -31.66 -33.78 -12.07
C ARG A 23 -30.31 -34.47 -12.09
N SER A 24 -30.02 -35.22 -13.14
CA SER A 24 -28.69 -35.80 -13.34
C SER A 24 -27.65 -34.68 -13.49
N VAL A 25 -26.59 -34.77 -12.71
CA VAL A 25 -25.45 -33.84 -12.79
C VAL A 25 -24.46 -34.41 -13.78
N THR A 26 -24.12 -33.61 -14.80
CA THR A 26 -23.00 -33.94 -15.70
C THR A 26 -21.72 -33.47 -15.02
N PRO A 27 -20.71 -34.35 -14.83
CA PRO A 27 -19.42 -33.91 -14.31
C PRO A 27 -18.81 -32.81 -15.18
N ALA A 28 -18.01 -31.94 -14.56
CA ALA A 28 -17.24 -30.93 -15.31
C ALA A 28 -16.36 -31.60 -16.40
N SER A 29 -16.20 -30.94 -17.54
CA SER A 29 -15.33 -31.46 -18.58
C SER A 29 -13.92 -31.68 -18.03
N PRO A 30 -13.30 -32.85 -18.25
CA PRO A 30 -11.91 -33.06 -17.88
C PRO A 30 -10.94 -32.22 -18.73
N GLU A 31 -11.40 -31.67 -19.84
CA GLU A 31 -10.62 -30.83 -20.76
C GLU A 31 -10.80 -29.35 -20.45
N LEU A 32 -9.97 -28.84 -19.55
CA LEU A 32 -9.88 -27.39 -19.28
C LEU A 32 -9.23 -26.68 -20.45
N GLY A 33 -9.65 -25.46 -20.75
CA GLY A 33 -8.99 -24.58 -21.69
C GLY A 33 -7.56 -24.23 -21.28
N ALA A 34 -6.72 -23.82 -22.23
CA ALA A 34 -5.31 -23.48 -21.93
C ALA A 34 -5.20 -22.33 -20.90
N ASP A 35 -6.09 -21.35 -21.00
CA ASP A 35 -6.14 -20.22 -20.07
C ASP A 35 -6.57 -20.64 -18.65
N GLU A 36 -7.54 -21.53 -18.55
CA GLU A 36 -7.98 -22.08 -17.24
C GLU A 36 -6.86 -22.87 -16.58
N ARG A 37 -6.17 -23.74 -17.33
CA ARG A 37 -5.01 -24.50 -16.82
C ARG A 37 -3.91 -23.59 -16.32
N THR A 38 -3.60 -22.52 -17.07
CA THR A 38 -2.59 -21.53 -16.66
C THR A 38 -3.01 -20.84 -15.37
N THR A 39 -4.27 -20.38 -15.28
CA THR A 39 -4.80 -19.70 -14.10
C THR A 39 -4.75 -20.60 -12.86
N ILE A 40 -5.18 -21.86 -13.00
CA ILE A 40 -5.15 -22.85 -11.91
C ILE A 40 -3.70 -23.09 -11.45
N THR A 41 -2.80 -23.36 -12.38
CA THR A 41 -1.38 -23.65 -12.08
C THR A 41 -0.70 -22.47 -11.37
N VAL A 42 -0.95 -21.24 -11.83
CA VAL A 42 -0.41 -20.03 -11.20
C VAL A 42 -0.96 -19.89 -9.78
N PHE A 43 -2.27 -20.07 -9.60
CA PHE A 43 -2.91 -19.98 -8.29
C PHE A 43 -2.37 -21.02 -7.30
N GLU A 44 -2.33 -22.30 -7.67
CA GLU A 44 -1.83 -23.38 -6.82
C GLU A 44 -0.37 -23.16 -6.38
N ARG A 45 0.45 -22.61 -7.27
CA ARG A 45 1.85 -22.31 -6.95
C ARG A 45 1.96 -21.09 -6.05
N ALA A 46 1.25 -20.00 -6.39
CA ALA A 46 1.39 -18.72 -5.71
C ALA A 46 0.80 -18.73 -4.29
N THR A 47 -0.25 -19.51 -4.03
CA THR A 47 -0.89 -19.61 -2.71
C THR A 47 0.07 -20.02 -1.61
N LYS A 48 1.11 -20.80 -1.93
CA LYS A 48 2.16 -21.20 -0.96
C LYS A 48 2.92 -20.00 -0.40
N SER A 49 2.98 -18.91 -1.16
CA SER A 49 3.68 -17.68 -0.80
C SER A 49 2.74 -16.62 -0.23
N VAL A 50 1.41 -16.79 -0.30
CA VAL A 50 0.43 -15.80 0.19
C VAL A 50 0.02 -16.12 1.60
N VAL A 51 0.00 -15.09 2.46
CA VAL A 51 -0.29 -15.22 3.88
C VAL A 51 -1.49 -14.36 4.28
N PHE A 52 -2.16 -14.77 5.36
CA PHE A 52 -3.14 -13.95 6.06
C PHE A 52 -2.45 -13.15 7.16
N ILE A 53 -2.89 -11.92 7.35
CA ILE A 53 -2.38 -11.02 8.39
C ILE A 53 -3.56 -10.56 9.23
N ALA A 54 -3.53 -10.83 10.53
CA ALA A 54 -4.44 -10.31 11.51
C ALA A 54 -3.74 -9.25 12.35
N ASN A 55 -4.40 -8.12 12.48
CA ASN A 55 -4.01 -6.99 13.31
C ASN A 55 -4.91 -7.00 14.55
N THR A 56 -4.31 -7.06 15.74
CA THR A 56 -5.02 -7.03 17.01
C THR A 56 -4.59 -5.83 17.84
N ALA A 57 -5.58 -5.20 18.53
CA ALA A 57 -5.30 -4.23 19.57
C ALA A 57 -5.50 -4.86 20.95
N ILE A 58 -4.65 -4.49 21.89
CA ILE A 58 -4.72 -4.94 23.26
C ILE A 58 -5.67 -3.99 24.00
N GLN A 59 -6.86 -4.47 24.37
CA GLN A 59 -7.77 -3.72 25.23
C GLN A 59 -7.69 -4.29 26.65
N GLN A 60 -7.34 -3.41 27.58
CA GLN A 60 -7.39 -3.72 29.00
C GLN A 60 -8.75 -3.29 29.55
N ASP A 61 -9.53 -4.24 30.03
CA ASP A 61 -10.76 -3.94 30.76
C ASP A 61 -10.38 -3.35 32.12
N ILE A 62 -10.72 -2.09 32.33
CA ILE A 62 -10.39 -1.31 33.54
C ILE A 62 -11.00 -1.93 34.80
N TRP A 63 -12.08 -2.71 34.66
CA TRP A 63 -12.81 -3.30 35.79
C TRP A 63 -12.34 -4.71 36.13
N SER A 64 -11.94 -5.51 35.16
CA SER A 64 -11.56 -6.91 35.38
C SER A 64 -10.05 -7.15 35.34
N LEU A 65 -9.23 -6.14 34.99
CA LEU A 65 -7.79 -6.26 34.70
C LEU A 65 -7.46 -7.32 33.64
N ASN A 66 -8.46 -7.84 32.94
CA ASN A 66 -8.26 -8.79 31.86
C ASN A 66 -7.76 -8.08 30.61
N VAL A 67 -6.71 -8.61 30.04
CA VAL A 67 -6.17 -8.19 28.75
C VAL A 67 -6.88 -9.02 27.67
N MET A 68 -7.61 -8.36 26.77
CA MET A 68 -8.26 -9.00 25.63
C MET A 68 -7.62 -8.51 24.33
N GLU A 69 -7.26 -9.45 23.46
CA GLU A 69 -6.88 -9.13 22.09
C GLU A 69 -8.16 -8.97 21.25
N VAL A 70 -8.38 -7.77 20.73
CA VAL A 70 -9.54 -7.46 19.88
C VAL A 70 -9.05 -7.30 18.44
N PRO A 71 -9.56 -8.09 17.49
CA PRO A 71 -9.24 -7.90 16.09
C PRO A 71 -9.61 -6.48 15.62
N GLN A 72 -8.65 -5.75 15.04
CA GLN A 72 -8.85 -4.39 14.52
C GLN A 72 -8.97 -4.38 12.99
N GLY A 73 -8.35 -5.35 12.34
CA GLY A 73 -8.33 -5.47 10.89
C GLY A 73 -7.63 -6.73 10.42
N SER A 74 -7.76 -6.99 9.16
CA SER A 74 -7.09 -8.10 8.50
C SER A 74 -6.76 -7.76 7.05
N GLY A 75 -5.79 -8.47 6.50
CA GLY A 75 -5.40 -8.37 5.11
C GLY A 75 -4.55 -9.54 4.68
N SER A 76 -3.95 -9.40 3.54
CA SER A 76 -3.02 -10.38 3.00
C SER A 76 -1.60 -9.84 2.98
N GLY A 77 -0.67 -10.73 2.79
CA GLY A 77 0.72 -10.44 2.50
C GLY A 77 1.31 -11.56 1.66
N PHE A 78 2.59 -11.45 1.38
CA PHE A 78 3.31 -12.53 0.70
C PHE A 78 4.74 -12.63 1.20
N ILE A 79 5.27 -13.85 1.09
CA ILE A 79 6.64 -14.18 1.51
C ILE A 79 7.62 -13.52 0.54
N TRP A 80 8.46 -12.65 1.07
CA TRP A 80 9.51 -11.97 0.31
C TRP A 80 10.82 -12.72 0.31
N SER A 81 11.17 -13.34 1.41
CA SER A 81 12.45 -14.04 1.56
C SER A 81 12.36 -15.30 2.40
N LYS A 82 13.31 -16.19 2.23
CA LYS A 82 13.46 -17.41 3.05
C LYS A 82 13.76 -17.11 4.53
N GLN A 83 14.21 -15.89 4.84
CA GLN A 83 14.47 -15.42 6.21
C GLN A 83 13.20 -15.01 6.96
N GLY A 84 12.01 -15.16 6.38
CA GLY A 84 10.75 -14.86 7.04
C GLY A 84 10.26 -13.42 6.86
N HIS A 85 10.80 -12.68 5.91
CA HIS A 85 10.26 -11.37 5.58
C HIS A 85 8.96 -11.52 4.79
N ILE A 86 7.93 -10.81 5.25
CA ILE A 86 6.60 -10.74 4.65
C ILE A 86 6.35 -9.31 4.23
N VAL A 87 5.91 -9.11 3.00
CA VAL A 87 5.49 -7.80 2.49
C VAL A 87 3.96 -7.70 2.52
N THR A 88 3.47 -6.55 2.95
CA THR A 88 2.05 -6.21 3.00
C THR A 88 1.86 -4.70 2.85
N ASN A 89 0.62 -4.22 2.89
CA ASN A 89 0.35 -2.79 2.97
C ASN A 89 0.52 -2.24 4.39
N PHE A 90 0.91 -0.96 4.48
CA PHE A 90 1.00 -0.27 5.76
C PHE A 90 -0.36 -0.16 6.45
N HIS A 91 -1.44 0.14 5.70
CA HIS A 91 -2.77 0.26 6.28
C HIS A 91 -3.29 -1.04 6.90
N VAL A 92 -2.82 -2.22 6.46
CA VAL A 92 -3.20 -3.52 7.04
C VAL A 92 -2.70 -3.66 8.48
N ILE A 93 -1.56 -3.03 8.80
CA ILE A 93 -0.93 -3.14 10.11
C ILE A 93 -1.02 -1.86 10.94
N TYR A 94 -1.65 -0.83 10.40
CA TYR A 94 -1.74 0.46 11.09
C TYR A 94 -2.50 0.35 12.41
N GLY A 95 -1.90 0.88 13.48
CA GLY A 95 -2.49 0.84 14.82
C GLY A 95 -2.47 -0.52 15.51
N ALA A 96 -1.71 -1.52 14.96
CA ALA A 96 -1.59 -2.84 15.58
C ALA A 96 -0.72 -2.79 16.82
N ASP A 97 -1.21 -3.35 17.94
CA ASP A 97 -0.39 -3.68 19.11
C ASP A 97 0.30 -5.03 18.94
N ALA A 98 -0.36 -5.97 18.24
CA ALA A 98 0.20 -7.26 17.88
C ALA A 98 -0.21 -7.65 16.46
N ILE A 99 0.68 -8.33 15.76
CA ILE A 99 0.46 -8.79 14.39
C ILE A 99 0.70 -10.30 14.34
N LYS A 100 -0.29 -11.02 13.80
CA LYS A 100 -0.23 -12.46 13.58
C LYS A 100 -0.27 -12.74 12.09
N VAL A 101 0.61 -13.63 11.64
CA VAL A 101 0.69 -14.11 10.25
C VAL A 101 0.31 -15.57 10.23
N THR A 102 -0.64 -15.95 9.37
CA THR A 102 -1.01 -17.36 9.11
C THR A 102 -0.52 -17.76 7.73
N LEU A 103 0.31 -18.80 7.67
CA LEU A 103 0.87 -19.34 6.43
C LEU A 103 -0.14 -20.25 5.70
N ALA A 104 0.21 -20.69 4.49
CA ALA A 104 -0.62 -21.56 3.67
C ALA A 104 -0.89 -22.93 4.30
N ASP A 105 0.02 -23.43 5.16
CA ASP A 105 -0.14 -24.64 5.95
C ASP A 105 -1.00 -24.47 7.21
N ARG A 106 -1.58 -23.27 7.39
CA ARG A 106 -2.38 -22.82 8.54
C ARG A 106 -1.59 -22.67 9.85
N SER A 107 -0.27 -22.72 9.79
CA SER A 107 0.56 -22.38 10.96
C SER A 107 0.49 -20.87 11.25
N GLU A 108 0.37 -20.52 12.53
CA GLU A 108 0.28 -19.14 13.00
C GLU A 108 1.60 -18.70 13.63
N HIS A 109 2.07 -17.54 13.26
CA HIS A 109 3.31 -16.97 13.73
C HIS A 109 3.11 -15.52 14.19
N GLN A 110 3.67 -15.18 15.35
CA GLN A 110 3.78 -13.78 15.75
C GLN A 110 4.76 -13.08 14.83
N ALA A 111 4.37 -11.93 14.30
CA ALA A 111 5.19 -11.14 13.41
C ALA A 111 5.69 -9.86 14.10
N LYS A 112 6.91 -9.47 13.77
CA LYS A 112 7.50 -8.20 14.18
C LYS A 112 7.56 -7.26 13.00
N LEU A 113 7.23 -5.99 13.21
CA LEU A 113 7.45 -4.95 12.21
C LEU A 113 8.96 -4.74 12.03
N VAL A 114 9.44 -4.94 10.80
CA VAL A 114 10.82 -4.65 10.40
C VAL A 114 10.94 -3.21 9.97
N GLY A 115 10.02 -2.74 9.14
CA GLY A 115 9.99 -1.36 8.68
C GLY A 115 8.71 -1.07 7.90
N ALA A 116 8.39 0.23 7.76
CA ALA A 116 7.22 0.67 7.02
C ALA A 116 7.50 1.96 6.25
N ASP A 117 6.80 2.12 5.14
CA ASP A 117 6.71 3.34 4.36
C ASP A 117 5.24 3.72 4.13
N PRO A 118 4.68 4.56 5.01
CA PRO A 118 3.30 5.01 4.90
C PRO A 118 2.98 5.77 3.61
N ASP A 119 4.00 6.38 3.00
CA ASP A 119 3.85 7.19 1.80
C ASP A 119 3.58 6.34 0.55
N HIS A 120 4.11 5.12 0.51
CA HIS A 120 3.83 4.15 -0.56
C HIS A 120 2.91 3.02 -0.11
N ASP A 121 2.35 3.11 1.11
CA ASP A 121 1.47 2.09 1.69
C ASP A 121 2.12 0.70 1.75
N LEU A 122 3.40 0.61 2.13
CA LEU A 122 4.16 -0.63 2.23
C LEU A 122 4.65 -0.88 3.65
N ALA A 123 4.68 -2.15 4.04
CA ALA A 123 5.28 -2.61 5.29
C ALA A 123 5.97 -3.95 5.11
N VAL A 124 7.03 -4.16 5.90
CA VAL A 124 7.75 -5.43 5.99
C VAL A 124 7.64 -5.95 7.41
N LEU A 125 7.15 -7.17 7.51
CA LEU A 125 7.09 -7.93 8.75
C LEU A 125 8.13 -9.04 8.73
N GLN A 126 8.47 -9.55 9.92
CA GLN A 126 9.30 -10.73 10.07
C GLN A 126 8.64 -11.75 10.96
N ILE A 127 8.58 -12.99 10.51
CA ILE A 127 8.20 -14.16 11.26
C ILE A 127 9.42 -15.07 11.48
N GLN A 128 9.38 -15.85 12.56
CA GLN A 128 10.38 -16.89 12.81
C GLN A 128 9.81 -18.23 12.40
N VAL A 129 10.47 -18.88 11.46
CA VAL A 129 10.14 -20.21 10.95
C VAL A 129 11.39 -21.05 10.80
N SER A 130 11.24 -22.36 10.78
CA SER A 130 12.36 -23.27 10.53
C SER A 130 12.82 -23.14 9.07
N ASP A 131 14.11 -23.38 8.84
CA ASP A 131 14.68 -23.33 7.49
C ASP A 131 13.95 -24.26 6.50
N GLY A 132 13.73 -23.77 5.29
CA GLY A 132 13.13 -24.54 4.18
C GLY A 132 11.60 -24.57 4.14
N GLN A 133 10.88 -23.94 5.07
CA GLN A 133 9.41 -23.89 5.09
C GLN A 133 8.79 -22.80 4.23
N LEU A 134 9.58 -21.82 3.80
CA LEU A 134 9.08 -20.66 3.08
C LEU A 134 9.42 -20.70 1.60
N ASP A 135 8.43 -20.40 0.76
CA ASP A 135 8.56 -20.26 -0.68
C ASP A 135 8.37 -18.79 -1.09
N PRO A 136 9.47 -18.04 -1.33
CA PRO A 136 9.38 -16.62 -1.68
C PRO A 136 8.70 -16.41 -3.02
N MET A 137 7.89 -15.33 -3.10
CA MET A 137 7.21 -14.92 -4.33
C MET A 137 8.21 -14.56 -5.43
N ALA A 138 8.02 -15.09 -6.64
CA ALA A 138 8.82 -14.72 -7.80
C ALA A 138 8.53 -13.27 -8.21
N ILE A 139 9.58 -12.47 -8.40
CA ILE A 139 9.46 -11.05 -8.74
C ILE A 139 9.45 -10.89 -10.26
N GLY A 140 8.48 -10.14 -10.76
CA GLY A 140 8.38 -9.70 -12.17
C GLY A 140 8.91 -8.28 -12.36
N SER A 141 8.35 -7.58 -13.37
CA SER A 141 8.59 -6.16 -13.65
C SER A 141 7.27 -5.44 -13.88
N SER A 142 7.20 -4.19 -13.45
CA SER A 142 6.06 -3.31 -13.75
C SER A 142 6.37 -2.27 -14.83
N HIS A 143 7.62 -2.15 -15.26
CA HIS A 143 8.06 -1.16 -16.23
C HIS A 143 7.52 -1.41 -17.65
N ASP A 144 7.37 -2.68 -18.04
CA ASP A 144 7.00 -3.11 -19.39
C ASP A 144 5.56 -3.64 -19.46
N LEU A 145 4.74 -3.41 -18.45
CA LEU A 145 3.33 -3.77 -18.44
C LEU A 145 2.56 -3.09 -19.58
N ARG A 146 1.54 -3.77 -20.08
CA ARG A 146 0.66 -3.26 -21.15
C ARG A 146 -0.80 -3.35 -20.73
N VAL A 147 -1.58 -2.34 -21.08
CA VAL A 147 -3.04 -2.38 -20.92
C VAL A 147 -3.61 -3.57 -21.68
N GLY A 148 -4.52 -4.31 -21.05
CA GLY A 148 -5.07 -5.55 -21.58
C GLY A 148 -4.29 -6.82 -21.17
N GLN A 149 -3.12 -6.70 -20.55
CA GLN A 149 -2.37 -7.85 -20.03
C GLN A 149 -3.12 -8.47 -18.86
N LYS A 150 -3.29 -9.82 -18.89
CA LYS A 150 -3.98 -10.57 -17.84
C LYS A 150 -3.25 -10.46 -16.53
N VAL A 151 -4.02 -10.30 -15.45
CA VAL A 151 -3.53 -10.27 -14.07
C VAL A 151 -4.35 -11.17 -13.17
N LEU A 152 -3.72 -11.63 -12.08
CA LEU A 152 -4.32 -12.44 -11.03
C LEU A 152 -4.05 -11.75 -9.69
N ALA A 153 -5.10 -11.37 -8.97
CA ALA A 153 -4.99 -10.88 -7.60
C ALA A 153 -5.33 -11.99 -6.62
N ILE A 154 -4.42 -12.27 -5.69
CA ILE A 154 -4.59 -13.34 -4.71
C ILE A 154 -4.61 -12.73 -3.31
N GLY A 155 -5.46 -13.26 -2.45
CA GLY A 155 -5.54 -12.91 -1.04
C GLY A 155 -5.97 -14.10 -0.20
N ASN A 156 -5.87 -13.90 1.12
CA ASN A 156 -6.39 -14.82 2.13
C ASN A 156 -7.21 -14.02 3.16
N PRO A 157 -8.47 -13.63 2.83
CA PRO A 157 -9.21 -12.64 3.60
C PRO A 157 -9.60 -13.07 5.01
N PHE A 158 -9.62 -14.36 5.28
CA PHE A 158 -10.10 -14.90 6.58
C PHE A 158 -9.11 -15.88 7.22
N GLY A 159 -7.94 -16.09 6.63
CA GLY A 159 -6.98 -17.09 7.11
C GLY A 159 -7.42 -18.55 6.94
N LEU A 160 -8.52 -18.77 6.21
CA LEU A 160 -9.08 -20.11 5.96
C LEU A 160 -8.62 -20.64 4.61
N ASP A 161 -9.02 -19.95 3.55
CA ASP A 161 -8.72 -20.32 2.17
C ASP A 161 -8.32 -19.11 1.34
N HIS A 162 -7.43 -19.33 0.37
CA HIS A 162 -7.01 -18.30 -0.55
C HIS A 162 -8.12 -18.00 -1.56
N THR A 163 -8.25 -16.72 -1.90
CA THR A 163 -9.17 -16.23 -2.93
C THR A 163 -8.41 -15.74 -4.13
N LEU A 164 -8.97 -15.97 -5.30
CA LEU A 164 -8.46 -15.53 -6.59
C LEU A 164 -9.46 -14.60 -7.26
N THR A 165 -8.99 -13.45 -7.73
CA THR A 165 -9.72 -12.65 -8.70
C THR A 165 -8.84 -12.43 -9.93
N THR A 166 -9.44 -12.46 -11.11
CA THR A 166 -8.73 -12.27 -12.38
C THR A 166 -9.26 -11.06 -13.11
N GLY A 167 -8.41 -10.42 -13.85
CA GLY A 167 -8.73 -9.26 -14.66
C GLY A 167 -7.60 -8.92 -15.61
N VAL A 168 -7.53 -7.67 -16.02
CA VAL A 168 -6.46 -7.15 -16.87
C VAL A 168 -5.85 -5.89 -16.25
N VAL A 169 -4.68 -5.52 -16.73
CA VAL A 169 -4.17 -4.16 -16.54
C VAL A 169 -5.10 -3.21 -17.30
N SER A 170 -5.86 -2.39 -16.57
CA SER A 170 -6.86 -1.46 -17.15
C SER A 170 -6.23 -0.12 -17.52
N ALA A 171 -5.25 0.35 -16.74
CA ALA A 171 -4.47 1.55 -17.04
C ALA A 171 -3.14 1.53 -16.28
N LEU A 172 -2.21 2.37 -16.71
CA LEU A 172 -0.90 2.57 -16.12
C LEU A 172 -0.66 4.06 -15.85
N GLY A 173 0.31 4.37 -14.97
CA GLY A 173 0.70 5.74 -14.68
C GLY A 173 -0.38 6.56 -13.93
N ARG A 174 -1.30 5.87 -13.24
CA ARG A 174 -2.29 6.54 -12.38
C ARG A 174 -1.65 6.95 -11.06
N THR A 175 -2.34 7.84 -10.35
CA THR A 175 -1.95 8.30 -9.01
C THR A 175 -3.09 8.05 -8.03
N ILE A 176 -2.73 7.66 -6.80
CA ILE A 176 -3.68 7.52 -5.69
C ILE A 176 -3.13 8.22 -4.45
N LYS A 177 -3.95 8.43 -3.43
CA LYS A 177 -3.49 8.96 -2.15
C LYS A 177 -3.27 7.83 -1.16
N SER A 178 -2.12 7.85 -0.48
CA SER A 178 -1.81 6.97 0.65
C SER A 178 -2.51 7.43 1.94
N MET A 179 -2.39 6.64 3.01
CA MET A 179 -2.90 7.04 4.34
C MET A 179 -2.22 8.29 4.90
N SER A 180 -0.96 8.53 4.55
CA SER A 180 -0.24 9.76 4.91
C SER A 180 -0.64 10.96 4.06
N ASN A 181 -1.64 10.80 3.16
CA ASN A 181 -2.09 11.78 2.18
C ASN A 181 -1.02 12.15 1.12
N ARG A 182 0.05 11.36 1.01
CA ARG A 182 1.04 11.46 -0.06
C ARG A 182 0.51 10.84 -1.35
N THR A 183 0.99 11.31 -2.47
CA THR A 183 0.66 10.76 -3.79
C THR A 183 1.52 9.50 -4.03
N ILE A 184 0.89 8.37 -4.33
CA ILE A 184 1.57 7.18 -4.86
C ILE A 184 1.44 7.26 -6.37
N GLU A 185 2.56 7.44 -7.04
CA GLU A 185 2.62 7.57 -8.48
C GLU A 185 2.78 6.22 -9.18
N GLY A 186 2.41 6.19 -10.46
CA GLY A 186 2.66 5.05 -11.34
C GLY A 186 1.86 3.79 -11.01
N VAL A 187 0.82 3.86 -10.17
CA VAL A 187 0.05 2.68 -9.76
C VAL A 187 -0.55 1.95 -10.96
N VAL A 188 -0.61 0.63 -10.84
CA VAL A 188 -1.25 -0.25 -11.82
C VAL A 188 -2.75 -0.29 -11.51
N GLN A 189 -3.58 0.13 -12.47
CA GLN A 189 -5.03 -0.02 -12.38
C GLN A 189 -5.46 -1.35 -12.98
N THR A 190 -6.38 -2.05 -12.31
CA THR A 190 -6.94 -3.33 -12.75
C THR A 190 -8.44 -3.40 -12.52
N ASP A 191 -9.14 -4.21 -13.30
CA ASP A 191 -10.53 -4.63 -13.10
C ASP A 191 -10.63 -5.97 -12.37
N ALA A 192 -9.51 -6.62 -12.01
CA ALA A 192 -9.54 -7.68 -11.03
C ALA A 192 -10.12 -7.15 -9.71
N ALA A 193 -11.07 -7.87 -9.12
CA ALA A 193 -11.76 -7.39 -7.93
C ALA A 193 -10.80 -7.28 -6.74
N ILE A 194 -10.51 -6.05 -6.33
CA ILE A 194 -9.76 -5.75 -5.11
C ILE A 194 -10.81 -5.42 -4.03
N ASN A 195 -10.74 -6.16 -2.91
CA ASN A 195 -11.68 -6.05 -1.79
C ASN A 195 -10.90 -6.10 -0.47
N PRO A 196 -11.51 -5.67 0.65
CA PRO A 196 -10.95 -5.95 1.96
C PRO A 196 -10.61 -7.44 2.10
N GLY A 197 -9.35 -7.74 2.43
CA GLY A 197 -8.84 -9.10 2.56
C GLY A 197 -7.84 -9.51 1.47
N ASN A 198 -7.87 -8.96 0.24
CA ASN A 198 -6.75 -9.14 -0.70
C ASN A 198 -5.79 -7.94 -0.74
N SER A 199 -6.07 -6.85 0.00
CA SER A 199 -5.14 -5.76 0.23
C SER A 199 -3.86 -6.27 0.91
N GLY A 200 -2.71 -5.84 0.42
CA GLY A 200 -1.37 -6.33 0.82
C GLY A 200 -0.96 -7.63 0.13
N GLY A 201 -1.88 -8.35 -0.49
CA GLY A 201 -1.60 -9.53 -1.30
C GLY A 201 -1.01 -9.18 -2.67
N PRO A 202 -0.48 -10.18 -3.38
CA PRO A 202 0.17 -9.99 -4.66
C PRO A 202 -0.82 -9.77 -5.81
N LEU A 203 -0.44 -8.89 -6.73
CA LEU A 203 -0.94 -8.86 -8.12
C LEU A 203 0.09 -9.54 -8.99
N LEU A 204 -0.32 -10.59 -9.72
CA LEU A 204 0.57 -11.43 -10.52
C LEU A 204 0.28 -11.31 -12.01
N ASP A 205 1.30 -11.55 -12.83
CA ASP A 205 1.14 -11.78 -14.26
C ASP A 205 0.71 -13.24 -14.57
N SER A 206 0.46 -13.55 -15.83
CA SER A 206 0.08 -14.89 -16.28
C SER A 206 1.18 -15.96 -16.11
N ALA A 207 2.42 -15.57 -15.80
CA ALA A 207 3.51 -16.48 -15.43
C ALA A 207 3.63 -16.68 -13.90
N GLY A 208 2.77 -16.02 -13.11
CA GLY A 208 2.78 -16.08 -11.65
C GLY A 208 3.88 -15.26 -11.01
N ARG A 209 4.40 -14.23 -11.69
CA ARG A 209 5.39 -13.31 -11.14
C ARG A 209 4.69 -12.08 -10.57
N LEU A 210 5.18 -11.58 -9.46
CA LEU A 210 4.70 -10.36 -8.81
C LEU A 210 4.91 -9.16 -9.75
N ILE A 211 3.83 -8.43 -10.04
CA ILE A 211 3.85 -7.17 -10.79
C ILE A 211 3.35 -5.99 -9.98
N GLY A 212 2.76 -6.24 -8.81
CA GLY A 212 2.33 -5.19 -7.87
C GLY A 212 1.80 -5.76 -6.58
N VAL A 213 1.53 -4.87 -5.61
CA VAL A 213 0.88 -5.17 -4.33
C VAL A 213 -0.50 -4.54 -4.33
N ASN A 214 -1.54 -5.38 -4.22
CA ASN A 214 -2.93 -4.90 -4.17
C ASN A 214 -3.09 -3.91 -3.00
N THR A 215 -3.67 -2.74 -3.25
CA THR A 215 -3.85 -1.73 -2.22
C THR A 215 -5.31 -1.28 -2.16
N GLN A 216 -5.59 -0.06 -2.46
CA GLN A 216 -6.92 0.51 -2.27
C GLN A 216 -7.85 0.28 -3.46
N ILE A 217 -9.15 0.32 -3.15
CA ILE A 217 -10.22 0.61 -4.11
C ILE A 217 -10.58 2.09 -4.02
N VAL A 218 -10.70 2.77 -5.16
CA VAL A 218 -11.35 4.09 -5.20
C VAL A 218 -12.84 3.86 -5.39
N SER A 219 -13.58 3.90 -4.30
CA SER A 219 -15.03 3.77 -4.35
C SER A 219 -15.68 4.73 -3.35
N PRO A 220 -16.65 5.56 -3.76
CA PRO A 220 -17.41 6.41 -2.86
C PRO A 220 -18.21 5.64 -1.80
N SER A 221 -18.52 4.37 -2.07
CA SER A 221 -19.30 3.48 -1.18
C SER A 221 -18.44 2.53 -0.37
N GLY A 222 -17.10 2.48 -0.59
CA GLY A 222 -16.20 1.48 0.00
C GLY A 222 -16.34 0.08 -0.61
N ALA A 223 -17.25 -0.15 -1.56
CA ALA A 223 -17.41 -1.40 -2.27
C ALA A 223 -16.67 -1.35 -3.63
N TYR A 224 -16.21 -2.49 -4.11
CA TYR A 224 -15.57 -2.61 -5.42
C TYR A 224 -16.49 -2.11 -6.55
N ALA A 225 -16.00 -1.16 -7.34
CA ALA A 225 -16.72 -0.51 -8.45
C ALA A 225 -16.07 -0.78 -9.81
N GLY A 226 -15.35 -1.90 -9.98
CA GLY A 226 -14.63 -2.22 -11.21
C GLY A 226 -13.27 -1.53 -11.35
N ILE A 227 -12.77 -0.89 -10.28
CA ILE A 227 -11.49 -0.19 -10.28
C ILE A 227 -10.70 -0.59 -9.04
N GLY A 228 -9.63 -1.33 -9.24
CA GLY A 228 -8.64 -1.67 -8.23
C GLY A 228 -7.28 -1.07 -8.59
N PHE A 229 -6.43 -0.89 -7.58
CA PHE A 229 -5.06 -0.39 -7.75
C PHE A 229 -4.06 -1.28 -7.04
N ALA A 230 -2.86 -1.33 -7.62
CA ALA A 230 -1.72 -1.99 -7.01
C ALA A 230 -0.47 -1.09 -7.06
N VAL A 231 0.31 -1.11 -5.99
CA VAL A 231 1.64 -0.48 -5.95
C VAL A 231 2.56 -1.26 -6.88
N PRO A 232 3.23 -0.62 -7.86
CA PRO A 232 4.06 -1.32 -8.86
C PRO A 232 5.21 -2.10 -8.21
N VAL A 233 5.52 -3.28 -8.75
CA VAL A 233 6.58 -4.13 -8.18
C VAL A 233 7.97 -3.47 -8.24
N ASP A 234 8.25 -2.63 -9.22
CA ASP A 234 9.54 -1.93 -9.29
C ASP A 234 9.69 -0.95 -8.11
N THR A 235 8.59 -0.29 -7.69
CA THR A 235 8.54 0.51 -6.47
C THR A 235 8.74 -0.37 -5.23
N VAL A 236 8.04 -1.51 -5.15
CA VAL A 236 8.18 -2.46 -4.03
C VAL A 236 9.63 -2.96 -3.92
N ASN A 237 10.23 -3.36 -5.05
CA ASN A 237 11.60 -3.88 -5.11
C ASN A 237 12.68 -2.82 -4.78
N ARG A 238 12.36 -1.55 -4.93
CA ARG A 238 13.20 -0.43 -4.48
C ARG A 238 13.10 -0.19 -2.98
N ILE A 239 11.88 -0.26 -2.43
CA ILE A 239 11.58 0.13 -1.04
C ILE A 239 11.85 -1.00 -0.05
N VAL A 240 11.40 -2.21 -0.34
CA VAL A 240 11.46 -3.33 0.61
C VAL A 240 12.89 -3.63 1.13
N PRO A 241 13.94 -3.66 0.28
CA PRO A 241 15.31 -3.84 0.78
C PRO A 241 15.76 -2.74 1.75
N GLU A 242 15.34 -1.49 1.53
CA GLU A 242 15.65 -0.37 2.43
C GLU A 242 14.92 -0.53 3.78
N LEU A 243 13.65 -0.96 3.75
CA LEU A 243 12.90 -1.26 4.97
C LEU A 243 13.54 -2.40 5.76
N ILE A 244 14.01 -3.45 5.08
CA ILE A 244 14.70 -4.58 5.73
C ILE A 244 16.00 -4.11 6.38
N LYS A 245 16.78 -3.28 5.69
CA LYS A 245 18.11 -2.86 6.14
C LYS A 245 18.07 -1.76 7.20
N HIS A 246 17.14 -0.82 7.08
CA HIS A 246 17.15 0.44 7.84
C HIS A 246 15.88 0.68 8.67
N GLY A 247 14.86 -0.17 8.54
CA GLY A 247 13.56 0.01 9.19
C GLY A 247 12.69 1.10 8.57
N LYS A 248 13.22 1.86 7.63
CA LYS A 248 12.55 2.98 6.95
C LYS A 248 13.20 3.27 5.61
N LEU A 249 12.45 3.95 4.72
CA LEU A 249 13.02 4.46 3.48
C LEU A 249 13.93 5.67 3.78
N ILE A 250 15.20 5.56 3.39
CA ILE A 250 16.14 6.66 3.50
C ILE A 250 16.02 7.50 2.24
N ARG A 251 15.60 8.77 2.40
CA ARG A 251 15.39 9.69 1.30
C ARG A 251 16.45 10.76 1.22
N PRO A 252 16.84 11.19 0.00
CA PRO A 252 17.60 12.42 -0.15
C PRO A 252 16.72 13.61 0.23
N GLY A 253 17.30 14.59 0.89
CA GLY A 253 16.51 15.75 1.30
C GLY A 253 17.35 16.94 1.68
N LEU A 254 16.66 18.05 1.95
CA LEU A 254 17.23 19.35 2.27
C LEU A 254 17.54 19.53 3.77
N GLY A 255 16.99 18.66 4.64
CA GLY A 255 17.12 18.83 6.10
C GLY A 255 16.33 20.04 6.61
N VAL A 256 15.07 20.11 6.22
CA VAL A 256 14.14 21.18 6.62
C VAL A 256 12.84 20.60 7.15
N SER A 257 12.16 21.31 8.06
CA SER A 257 10.74 21.08 8.31
C SER A 257 9.93 22.11 7.50
N LEU A 258 8.76 21.69 7.04
CA LEU A 258 7.93 22.44 6.12
C LEU A 258 6.67 22.95 6.82
N VAL A 259 6.16 24.09 6.38
CA VAL A 259 4.85 24.59 6.80
C VAL A 259 3.77 23.86 5.98
N PRO A 260 2.70 23.35 6.61
CA PRO A 260 1.63 22.64 5.90
C PRO A 260 1.02 23.46 4.75
N ASP A 261 0.74 22.80 3.62
CA ASP A 261 0.19 23.44 2.41
C ASP A 261 -1.11 24.22 2.67
N ALA A 262 -1.95 23.73 3.60
CA ALA A 262 -3.17 24.41 3.99
C ALA A 262 -2.90 25.81 4.59
N MET A 263 -1.80 25.97 5.33
CA MET A 263 -1.38 27.26 5.87
C MET A 263 -0.79 28.16 4.79
N ALA A 264 0.05 27.61 3.89
CA ALA A 264 0.60 28.34 2.76
C ALA A 264 -0.53 28.91 1.87
N LYS A 265 -1.55 28.09 1.56
CA LYS A 265 -2.75 28.52 0.83
C LYS A 265 -3.52 29.63 1.55
N ARG A 266 -3.70 29.52 2.88
CA ARG A 266 -4.38 30.57 3.67
C ARG A 266 -3.64 31.90 3.63
N TRP A 267 -2.31 31.86 3.51
CA TRP A 267 -1.48 33.07 3.39
C TRP A 267 -1.30 33.56 1.95
N GLY A 268 -1.94 32.88 0.97
CA GLY A 268 -1.84 33.24 -0.46
C GLY A 268 -0.46 32.98 -1.07
N ILE A 269 0.34 32.11 -0.44
CA ILE A 269 1.71 31.80 -0.88
C ILE A 269 1.68 30.59 -1.82
N LYS A 270 2.28 30.76 -3.00
CA LYS A 270 2.51 29.69 -3.96
C LYS A 270 3.92 29.15 -3.78
N GLY A 271 4.05 27.89 -3.35
CA GLY A 271 5.32 27.23 -3.07
C GLY A 271 5.39 26.66 -1.67
N VAL A 272 6.46 25.96 -1.35
CA VAL A 272 6.67 25.26 -0.08
C VAL A 272 7.49 26.10 0.87
N ILE A 273 6.90 26.49 1.99
CA ILE A 273 7.52 27.37 2.97
C ILE A 273 8.43 26.55 3.90
N ILE A 274 9.69 26.97 4.05
CA ILE A 274 10.62 26.39 5.02
C ILE A 274 10.24 26.86 6.42
N GLY A 275 9.80 25.94 7.27
CA GLY A 275 9.47 26.21 8.68
C GLY A 275 10.73 26.31 9.54
N LYS A 276 11.54 25.23 9.55
CA LYS A 276 12.82 25.19 10.27
C LYS A 276 13.90 24.59 9.38
N VAL A 277 15.14 24.99 9.63
CA VAL A 277 16.33 24.41 8.98
C VAL A 277 17.10 23.63 10.04
N THR A 278 17.47 22.40 9.73
CA THR A 278 18.28 21.55 10.61
C THR A 278 19.71 22.08 10.62
N ARG A 279 20.22 22.45 11.80
CA ARG A 279 21.57 22.97 11.97
C ARG A 279 22.61 21.95 11.46
N GLY A 280 23.56 22.40 10.63
CA GLY A 280 24.56 21.54 9.98
C GLY A 280 24.00 20.67 8.85
N GLY A 281 22.71 20.77 8.54
CA GLY A 281 22.07 20.07 7.43
C GLY A 281 22.35 20.71 6.07
N PRO A 282 21.88 20.08 4.97
CA PRO A 282 22.06 20.59 3.60
C PRO A 282 21.60 22.02 3.42
N ALA A 283 20.37 22.33 3.84
CA ALA A 283 19.78 23.67 3.72
C ALA A 283 20.55 24.72 4.54
N ASP A 284 21.02 24.37 5.75
CA ASP A 284 21.79 25.28 6.60
C ASP A 284 23.13 25.66 5.94
N ARG A 285 23.86 24.65 5.44
CA ARG A 285 25.11 24.88 4.72
C ARG A 285 24.94 25.70 3.43
N ALA A 286 23.78 25.53 2.79
CA ALA A 286 23.44 26.29 1.59
C ALA A 286 22.89 27.72 1.91
N GLY A 287 22.72 28.06 3.19
CA GLY A 287 22.24 29.37 3.61
C GLY A 287 20.74 29.60 3.41
N LEU A 288 19.95 28.52 3.35
CA LEU A 288 18.49 28.59 3.36
C LEU A 288 17.99 29.02 4.75
N LYS A 289 16.87 29.71 4.80
CA LYS A 289 16.31 30.28 6.03
C LYS A 289 14.93 29.75 6.32
N GLY A 290 14.73 29.30 7.55
CA GLY A 290 13.41 28.94 8.07
C GLY A 290 12.62 30.15 8.58
N ALA A 291 11.33 29.94 8.82
CA ALA A 291 10.47 30.92 9.50
C ALA A 291 11.00 31.22 10.91
N ARG A 292 10.81 32.45 11.35
CA ARG A 292 11.26 32.94 12.68
C ARG A 292 10.14 33.71 13.34
N GLU A 293 10.05 33.58 14.63
CA GLU A 293 9.22 34.45 15.45
C GLU A 293 10.04 35.70 15.79
N THR A 294 9.46 36.87 15.56
CA THR A 294 10.08 38.16 15.93
C THR A 294 9.86 38.44 17.40
N MET A 295 10.62 39.36 17.99
CA MET A 295 10.46 39.82 19.38
C MET A 295 9.05 40.34 19.71
N LEU A 296 8.28 40.70 18.68
CA LEU A 296 6.90 41.18 18.81
C LEU A 296 5.85 40.04 18.63
N GLY A 297 6.26 38.76 18.61
CA GLY A 297 5.37 37.62 18.42
C GLY A 297 4.84 37.45 16.98
N GLN A 298 5.38 38.19 16.02
CA GLN A 298 5.00 38.06 14.60
C GLN A 298 5.86 36.99 13.93
N ILE A 299 5.23 36.17 13.09
CA ILE A 299 5.95 35.17 12.29
C ILE A 299 6.53 35.85 11.05
N GLN A 300 7.86 35.92 10.98
CA GLN A 300 8.57 36.25 9.73
C GLN A 300 8.74 34.97 8.95
N LEU A 301 8.23 34.93 7.71
CA LEU A 301 8.35 33.77 6.85
C LEU A 301 9.80 33.49 6.48
N GLY A 302 10.12 32.20 6.39
CA GLY A 302 11.38 31.74 5.82
C GLY A 302 11.37 31.81 4.30
N ASP A 303 12.37 31.17 3.68
CA ASP A 303 12.43 30.99 2.25
C ASP A 303 11.26 30.12 1.78
N VAL A 304 10.74 30.43 0.58
CA VAL A 304 9.70 29.64 -0.07
C VAL A 304 10.32 28.91 -1.25
N LEU A 305 10.33 27.58 -1.22
CA LEU A 305 10.79 26.75 -2.34
C LEU A 305 9.76 26.83 -3.48
N VAL A 306 10.21 27.15 -4.68
CA VAL A 306 9.36 27.27 -5.88
C VAL A 306 9.80 26.38 -7.03
N SER A 307 11.05 25.87 -6.98
CA SER A 307 11.56 24.87 -7.92
C SER A 307 12.70 24.09 -7.31
N VAL A 308 12.83 22.83 -7.70
CA VAL A 308 13.95 21.94 -7.37
C VAL A 308 14.39 21.23 -8.64
N ALA A 309 15.69 21.33 -8.94
CA ALA A 309 16.30 20.75 -10.14
C ALA A 309 15.55 21.09 -11.45
N GLY A 310 14.98 22.31 -11.51
CA GLY A 310 14.20 22.80 -12.65
C GLY A 310 12.72 22.40 -12.65
N LYS A 311 12.28 21.53 -11.74
CA LYS A 311 10.87 21.18 -11.57
C LYS A 311 10.17 22.21 -10.68
N ALA A 312 9.01 22.69 -11.10
CA ALA A 312 8.19 23.59 -10.28
C ALA A 312 7.66 22.85 -9.04
N VAL A 313 7.72 23.53 -7.90
CA VAL A 313 7.28 23.02 -6.60
C VAL A 313 6.24 23.98 -6.03
N THR A 314 5.01 23.50 -5.87
CA THR A 314 3.88 24.29 -5.35
C THR A 314 3.31 23.69 -4.08
N THR A 315 3.50 22.39 -3.87
CA THR A 315 3.04 21.61 -2.70
C THR A 315 4.20 20.82 -2.10
N ILE A 316 4.00 20.33 -0.88
CA ILE A 316 4.94 19.40 -0.23
C ILE A 316 5.09 18.12 -1.07
N ASP A 317 4.01 17.65 -1.68
CA ASP A 317 4.05 16.49 -2.59
C ASP A 317 4.99 16.73 -3.76
N ASP A 318 4.85 17.88 -4.47
CA ASP A 318 5.74 18.21 -5.59
C ASP A 318 7.22 18.24 -5.17
N LEU A 319 7.50 18.76 -3.96
CA LEU A 319 8.87 18.79 -3.42
C LEU A 319 9.41 17.38 -3.18
N MET A 320 8.61 16.52 -2.55
CA MET A 320 9.04 15.16 -2.24
C MET A 320 9.24 14.34 -3.52
N ASP A 321 8.33 14.46 -4.48
CA ASP A 321 8.43 13.76 -5.77
C ASP A 321 9.69 14.23 -6.54
N ALA A 322 9.97 15.54 -6.53
CA ALA A 322 11.21 16.06 -7.11
C ALA A 322 12.47 15.53 -6.40
N MET A 323 12.40 15.31 -5.07
CA MET A 323 13.53 14.75 -4.32
C MET A 323 13.75 13.25 -4.59
N GLU A 324 12.69 12.48 -4.81
CA GLU A 324 12.79 11.03 -5.04
C GLU A 324 13.50 10.66 -6.35
N GLU A 325 13.61 11.60 -7.29
CA GLU A 325 14.37 11.40 -8.54
C GLU A 325 15.89 11.51 -8.35
N HIS A 326 16.33 11.93 -7.17
CA HIS A 326 17.74 12.15 -6.86
C HIS A 326 18.27 11.13 -5.86
N LYS A 327 19.59 11.12 -5.72
CA LYS A 327 20.30 10.27 -4.74
C LYS A 327 20.94 11.14 -3.64
N ILE A 328 21.20 10.50 -2.51
CA ILE A 328 22.02 11.10 -1.46
C ILE A 328 23.38 11.43 -2.03
N GLY A 329 23.83 12.67 -1.84
CA GLY A 329 25.08 13.23 -2.38
C GLY A 329 24.90 14.03 -3.67
N ASP A 330 23.76 13.95 -4.33
CA ASP A 330 23.52 14.74 -5.55
C ASP A 330 23.51 16.25 -5.24
N HIS A 331 24.05 17.00 -6.20
CA HIS A 331 24.00 18.47 -6.18
C HIS A 331 22.78 18.94 -6.97
N VAL A 332 21.81 19.54 -6.29
CA VAL A 332 20.62 20.10 -6.92
C VAL A 332 20.58 21.61 -6.76
N THR A 333 19.99 22.30 -7.74
CA THR A 333 19.70 23.73 -7.61
C THR A 333 18.26 23.88 -7.15
N VAL A 334 18.04 24.51 -5.99
CA VAL A 334 16.73 24.92 -5.54
C VAL A 334 16.51 26.39 -5.88
N GLU A 335 15.33 26.74 -6.40
CA GLU A 335 14.90 28.12 -6.54
C GLU A 335 14.01 28.50 -5.37
N ILE A 336 14.31 29.62 -4.75
CA ILE A 336 13.58 30.14 -3.60
C ILE A 336 13.06 31.56 -3.85
N LEU A 337 11.99 31.87 -3.14
CA LEU A 337 11.57 33.26 -2.91
C LEU A 337 12.01 33.66 -1.50
N ARG A 338 12.92 34.63 -1.42
CA ARG A 338 13.35 35.26 -0.18
C ARG A 338 12.81 36.70 -0.15
N GLY A 339 11.71 36.89 0.59
CA GLY A 339 10.89 38.07 0.43
C GLY A 339 10.35 38.16 -1.01
N ASN A 340 10.67 39.23 -1.75
CA ASN A 340 10.25 39.44 -3.14
C ASN A 340 11.32 39.07 -4.19
N ARG A 341 12.42 38.43 -3.78
CA ARG A 341 13.53 38.10 -4.68
C ARG A 341 13.57 36.60 -4.93
N ARG A 342 13.74 36.22 -6.19
CA ARG A 342 14.06 34.85 -6.58
C ARG A 342 15.56 34.66 -6.53
N GLU A 343 15.99 33.60 -5.86
CA GLU A 343 17.38 33.20 -5.74
C GLU A 343 17.54 31.75 -6.12
N LYS A 344 18.65 31.40 -6.77
CA LYS A 344 19.05 30.01 -7.06
C LYS A 344 20.12 29.59 -6.06
N VAL A 345 19.89 28.55 -5.34
CA VAL A 345 20.78 28.07 -4.29
C VAL A 345 21.20 26.63 -4.60
N PRO A 346 22.50 26.35 -4.79
CA PRO A 346 22.97 24.96 -4.92
C PRO A 346 22.94 24.28 -3.57
N VAL A 347 22.42 23.06 -3.53
CA VAL A 347 22.33 22.25 -2.30
C VAL A 347 22.82 20.84 -2.59
N THR A 348 23.65 20.28 -1.71
CA THR A 348 24.03 18.86 -1.76
C THR A 348 23.07 18.07 -0.88
N LEU A 349 22.32 17.15 -1.48
CA LEU A 349 21.32 16.36 -0.77
C LEU A 349 21.98 15.37 0.22
N GLN A 350 21.34 15.18 1.36
CA GLN A 350 21.77 14.22 2.37
C GLN A 350 20.59 13.33 2.78
N ALA A 351 20.92 12.22 3.44
CA ALA A 351 19.90 11.41 4.08
C ALA A 351 19.10 12.26 5.08
N VAL A 352 17.77 12.26 4.92
CA VAL A 352 16.83 12.85 5.87
C VAL A 352 15.89 11.77 6.38
N ASN A 353 15.47 11.94 7.63
CA ASN A 353 14.56 11.01 8.31
C ASN A 353 13.14 11.55 8.31
#